data_6edcc6eec7e59cfcbf2591da1a69ae62
#
_entry.id   6edcc6eec7e59cfcbf2591da1a69ae62
#
_cell.length_a   1.000
_cell.length_b   1.000
_cell.length_c   1.000
_cell.angle_alpha   90.00
_cell.angle_beta   90.00
_cell.angle_gamma   90.00
#
_symmetry.space_group_name_H-M   'P 1'
#
loop_
_entity.id
_entity.type
_entity.pdbx_description
1 polymer ?
#
loop_
_entity_poly.entity_id
_entity_poly.type
_entity_poly.pdbx_seq_one_letter_code
_entity_poly.pdbx_strand_id
1 'polypeptide(L)'
;EVTLLIAAYNEQEVVAEKMANCRALDYPAGKLRVTWITDGSTDRTVELLAAYPEVTVLHDPRRGGKTAALNRALGIVRTPLVVFTDANTMLNPEAVAQVVRCFEDPAVGCVAGEKRVAGTGNTGAAATEGVYWKYESKLKELDHRLYSAVGAAGELFAVRRELWQTLREDTLLDDFVCSMLIAAQGYRIAYCKEAYALESPSADMGE
;
A
#
# COMPACT_ATOMS: atom_id res chain seq x y z
N GLU A 1 14.69 -9.65 -1.97
CA GLU A 1 13.74 -9.27 -3.03
C GLU A 1 12.40 -8.90 -2.42
N VAL A 2 11.73 -7.90 -3.00
CA VAL A 2 10.42 -7.42 -2.59
C VAL A 2 9.56 -7.13 -3.82
N THR A 3 8.26 -7.36 -3.71
CA THR A 3 7.28 -6.90 -4.70
C THR A 3 6.56 -5.67 -4.17
N LEU A 4 6.55 -4.58 -4.96
CA LEU A 4 5.62 -3.47 -4.78
C LEU A 4 4.37 -3.80 -5.60
N LEU A 5 3.28 -4.08 -4.91
CA LEU A 5 1.99 -4.43 -5.50
C LEU A 5 1.07 -3.21 -5.48
N ILE A 6 0.65 -2.78 -6.66
CA ILE A 6 -0.16 -1.59 -6.88
C ILE A 6 -1.55 -2.04 -7.36
N ALA A 7 -2.58 -1.79 -6.54
CA ALA A 7 -3.96 -2.05 -6.92
C ALA A 7 -4.52 -0.87 -7.71
N ALA A 8 -5.22 -1.17 -8.82
CA ALA A 8 -5.79 -0.15 -9.69
C ALA A 8 -7.15 -0.56 -10.26
N TYR A 9 -8.08 0.40 -10.28
CA TYR A 9 -9.35 0.32 -10.96
C TYR A 9 -9.70 1.69 -11.55
N ASN A 10 -9.66 1.81 -12.90
CA ASN A 10 -9.90 3.07 -13.60
C ASN A 10 -8.99 4.22 -13.12
N GLU A 11 -7.68 4.00 -13.20
CA GLU A 11 -6.64 4.90 -12.70
C GLU A 11 -5.79 5.51 -13.82
N GLN A 12 -6.35 5.65 -15.03
CA GLN A 12 -5.61 6.14 -16.21
C GLN A 12 -4.89 7.49 -15.98
N GLU A 13 -5.48 8.37 -15.15
CA GLU A 13 -4.94 9.72 -14.92
C GLU A 13 -3.64 9.69 -14.09
N VAL A 14 -3.44 8.67 -13.27
CA VAL A 14 -2.31 8.60 -12.32
C VAL A 14 -1.22 7.61 -12.74
N VAL A 15 -1.43 6.79 -13.77
CA VAL A 15 -0.46 5.77 -14.21
C VAL A 15 0.92 6.39 -14.45
N ALA A 16 1.02 7.48 -15.19
CA ALA A 16 2.30 8.09 -15.53
C ALA A 16 3.03 8.63 -14.30
N GLU A 17 2.30 9.31 -13.39
CA GLU A 17 2.84 9.85 -12.15
C GLU A 17 3.29 8.72 -11.22
N LYS A 18 2.47 7.68 -11.04
CA LYS A 18 2.84 6.52 -10.21
C LYS A 18 4.05 5.79 -10.77
N MET A 19 4.17 5.65 -12.07
CA MET A 19 5.35 5.03 -12.69
C MET A 19 6.61 5.87 -12.49
N ALA A 20 6.52 7.20 -12.60
CA ALA A 20 7.63 8.11 -12.27
C ALA A 20 8.02 7.97 -10.79
N ASN A 21 7.06 7.88 -9.87
CA ASN A 21 7.28 7.64 -8.46
C ASN A 21 7.96 6.28 -8.21
N CYS A 22 7.53 5.19 -8.86
CA CYS A 22 8.18 3.89 -8.74
C CYS A 22 9.64 3.90 -9.18
N ARG A 23 9.96 4.64 -10.25
CA ARG A 23 11.34 4.80 -10.75
C ARG A 23 12.23 5.65 -9.83
N ALA A 24 11.63 6.52 -9.03
CA ALA A 24 12.32 7.36 -8.04
C ALA A 24 12.57 6.66 -6.70
N LEU A 25 12.09 5.43 -6.51
CA LEU A 25 12.32 4.67 -5.28
C LEU A 25 13.79 4.27 -5.15
N ASP A 26 14.39 4.61 -4.00
CA ASP A 26 15.75 4.23 -3.64
C ASP A 26 15.77 2.80 -3.08
N TYR A 27 15.92 1.84 -3.97
CA TYR A 27 16.01 0.43 -3.62
C TYR A 27 17.03 -0.30 -4.52
N PRO A 28 17.76 -1.30 -4.01
CA PRO A 28 18.79 -1.97 -4.79
C PRO A 28 18.29 -2.52 -6.13
N ALA A 29 19.02 -2.21 -7.20
CA ALA A 29 18.67 -2.61 -8.56
C ALA A 29 18.42 -4.13 -8.66
N GLY A 30 17.36 -4.51 -9.35
CA GLY A 30 16.95 -5.90 -9.54
C GLY A 30 16.37 -6.60 -8.30
N LYS A 31 16.23 -5.90 -7.16
CA LYS A 31 15.63 -6.43 -5.93
C LYS A 31 14.18 -5.98 -5.73
N LEU A 32 13.73 -4.94 -6.42
CA LEU A 32 12.35 -4.45 -6.43
C LEU A 32 11.64 -4.92 -7.69
N ARG A 33 10.50 -5.59 -7.53
CA ARG A 33 9.59 -5.97 -8.60
C ARG A 33 8.32 -5.15 -8.48
N VAL A 34 8.01 -4.35 -9.47
CA VAL A 34 6.76 -3.58 -9.52
C VAL A 34 5.70 -4.40 -10.23
N THR A 35 4.60 -4.64 -9.55
CA THR A 35 3.46 -5.40 -10.09
C THR A 35 2.19 -4.58 -9.94
N TRP A 36 1.50 -4.34 -11.04
CA TRP A 36 0.18 -3.76 -11.04
C TRP A 36 -0.87 -4.86 -11.10
N ILE A 37 -1.90 -4.73 -10.27
CA ILE A 37 -3.08 -5.58 -10.35
C ILE A 37 -4.29 -4.74 -10.71
N THR A 38 -4.90 -5.04 -11.86
CA THR A 38 -6.09 -4.33 -12.33
C THR A 38 -7.30 -5.25 -12.29
N ASP A 39 -8.45 -4.71 -11.89
CA ASP A 39 -9.65 -5.48 -11.60
C ASP A 39 -10.86 -4.85 -12.29
N GLY A 40 -11.14 -5.28 -13.53
CA GLY A 40 -12.25 -4.80 -14.32
C GLY A 40 -12.14 -3.35 -14.77
N SER A 41 -10.93 -2.79 -14.91
CA SER A 41 -10.75 -1.44 -15.47
C SER A 41 -11.32 -1.34 -16.88
N THR A 42 -12.12 -0.30 -17.12
CA THR A 42 -12.81 -0.04 -18.39
C THR A 42 -12.25 1.17 -19.13
N ASP A 43 -11.35 1.90 -18.49
CA ASP A 43 -10.60 3.04 -19.06
C ASP A 43 -9.28 2.60 -19.70
N ARG A 44 -8.39 3.55 -19.97
CA ARG A 44 -7.09 3.29 -20.60
C ARG A 44 -6.00 2.82 -19.64
N THR A 45 -6.32 2.50 -18.38
CA THR A 45 -5.32 2.07 -17.37
C THR A 45 -4.43 0.94 -17.90
N VAL A 46 -5.04 -0.13 -18.41
CA VAL A 46 -4.29 -1.32 -18.89
C VAL A 46 -3.48 -1.00 -20.15
N GLU A 47 -4.05 -0.21 -21.08
CA GLU A 47 -3.36 0.24 -22.30
C GLU A 47 -2.12 1.07 -21.95
N LEU A 48 -2.25 2.02 -21.01
CA LEU A 48 -1.14 2.87 -20.59
C LEU A 48 -0.04 2.07 -19.89
N LEU A 49 -0.39 1.09 -19.07
CA LEU A 49 0.57 0.21 -18.41
C LEU A 49 1.38 -0.64 -19.39
N ALA A 50 0.85 -0.96 -20.57
CA ALA A 50 1.57 -1.68 -21.61
C ALA A 50 2.81 -0.92 -22.16
N ALA A 51 2.88 0.40 -21.96
CA ALA A 51 4.04 1.22 -22.32
C ALA A 51 5.22 1.07 -21.35
N TYR A 52 5.08 0.33 -20.25
CA TYR A 52 6.08 0.15 -19.19
C TYR A 52 6.51 -1.32 -19.10
N PRO A 53 7.46 -1.77 -19.93
CA PRO A 53 7.87 -3.19 -20.00
C PRO A 53 8.58 -3.67 -18.73
N GLU A 54 9.02 -2.76 -17.86
CA GLU A 54 9.67 -3.07 -16.58
C GLU A 54 8.71 -3.54 -15.48
N VAL A 55 7.39 -3.41 -15.66
CA VAL A 55 6.40 -3.84 -14.67
C VAL A 55 5.65 -5.10 -15.09
N THR A 56 5.19 -5.85 -14.11
CA THR A 56 4.26 -6.96 -14.35
C THR A 56 2.83 -6.43 -14.20
N VAL A 57 1.97 -6.69 -15.18
CA VAL A 57 0.55 -6.33 -15.11
C VAL A 57 -0.29 -7.59 -15.01
N LEU A 58 -1.03 -7.72 -13.91
CA LEU A 58 -1.98 -8.80 -13.66
C LEU A 58 -3.39 -8.24 -13.86
N HIS A 59 -3.95 -8.42 -15.06
CA HIS A 59 -5.27 -7.92 -15.43
C HIS A 59 -6.34 -9.01 -15.38
N ASP A 60 -7.51 -8.68 -14.82
CA ASP A 60 -8.76 -9.43 -15.01
C ASP A 60 -9.81 -8.46 -15.59
N PRO A 61 -10.46 -8.80 -16.72
CA PRO A 61 -11.51 -7.96 -17.30
C PRO A 61 -12.79 -7.95 -16.47
N ARG A 62 -12.96 -8.90 -15.55
CA ARG A 62 -14.11 -8.96 -14.64
C ARG A 62 -13.77 -8.27 -13.34
N ARG A 63 -14.69 -7.46 -12.84
CA ARG A 63 -14.55 -6.79 -11.57
C ARG A 63 -14.93 -7.73 -10.42
N GLY A 64 -13.95 -8.13 -9.62
CA GLY A 64 -14.13 -8.95 -8.42
C GLY A 64 -13.98 -8.16 -7.11
N GLY A 65 -13.51 -6.93 -7.17
CA GLY A 65 -13.18 -6.08 -6.02
C GLY A 65 -11.72 -6.17 -5.60
N LYS A 66 -11.27 -5.17 -4.82
CA LYS A 66 -9.86 -5.02 -4.39
C LYS A 66 -9.35 -6.28 -3.72
N THR A 67 -10.11 -6.85 -2.78
CA THR A 67 -9.70 -8.05 -2.05
C THR A 67 -9.52 -9.28 -2.95
N ALA A 68 -10.43 -9.51 -3.91
CA ALA A 68 -10.28 -10.59 -4.89
C ALA A 68 -9.03 -10.39 -5.76
N ALA A 69 -8.78 -9.16 -6.19
CA ALA A 69 -7.57 -8.80 -6.93
C ALA A 69 -6.30 -9.09 -6.13
N LEU A 70 -6.23 -8.67 -4.87
CA LEU A 70 -5.09 -8.94 -3.99
C LEU A 70 -4.86 -10.43 -3.78
N ASN A 71 -5.90 -11.21 -3.50
CA ASN A 71 -5.80 -12.67 -3.38
C ASN A 71 -5.22 -13.31 -4.65
N ARG A 72 -5.68 -12.86 -5.83
CA ARG A 72 -5.17 -13.32 -7.14
C ARG A 72 -3.68 -12.98 -7.29
N ALA A 73 -3.27 -11.76 -6.95
CA ALA A 73 -1.87 -11.34 -7.03
C ALA A 73 -0.97 -12.16 -6.10
N LEU A 74 -1.38 -12.37 -4.84
CA LEU A 74 -0.61 -13.14 -3.85
C LEU A 74 -0.49 -14.62 -4.22
N GLY A 75 -1.41 -15.15 -5.02
CA GLY A 75 -1.29 -16.47 -5.64
C GLY A 75 -0.15 -16.59 -6.65
N ILE A 76 0.27 -15.47 -7.25
CA ILE A 76 1.28 -15.41 -8.32
C ILE A 76 2.63 -14.88 -7.80
N VAL A 77 2.63 -13.85 -6.96
CA VAL A 77 3.84 -13.24 -6.37
C VAL A 77 4.65 -14.28 -5.60
N ARG A 78 5.98 -14.24 -5.73
CA ARG A 78 6.90 -15.22 -5.11
C ARG A 78 7.98 -14.58 -4.23
N THR A 79 8.09 -13.26 -4.20
CA THR A 79 9.04 -12.57 -3.31
C THR A 79 8.66 -12.77 -1.84
N PRO A 80 9.63 -12.86 -0.93
CA PRO A 80 9.34 -13.09 0.49
C PRO A 80 8.57 -11.96 1.17
N LEU A 81 8.73 -10.73 0.67
CA LEU A 81 8.04 -9.54 1.15
C LEU A 81 7.18 -8.92 0.05
N VAL A 82 6.00 -8.45 0.41
CA VAL A 82 5.09 -7.73 -0.48
C VAL A 82 4.73 -6.41 0.18
N VAL A 83 4.97 -5.31 -0.53
CA VAL A 83 4.57 -3.95 -0.17
C VAL A 83 3.34 -3.60 -0.99
N PHE A 84 2.27 -3.19 -0.34
CA PHE A 84 1.02 -2.79 -0.97
C PHE A 84 0.92 -1.26 -0.98
N THR A 85 0.42 -0.72 -2.07
CA THR A 85 0.12 0.72 -2.20
C THR A 85 -0.98 0.92 -3.23
N ASP A 86 -1.75 1.98 -3.07
CA ASP A 86 -2.75 2.36 -4.05
C ASP A 86 -2.12 3.11 -5.24
N ALA A 87 -2.79 3.12 -6.38
CA ALA A 87 -2.30 3.76 -7.60
C ALA A 87 -2.19 5.29 -7.47
N ASN A 88 -3.11 5.91 -6.72
CA ASN A 88 -3.22 7.36 -6.53
C ASN A 88 -2.36 7.92 -5.38
N THR A 89 -1.57 7.09 -4.70
CA THR A 89 -0.68 7.52 -3.61
C THR A 89 0.78 7.49 -4.03
N MET A 90 1.58 8.49 -3.61
CA MET A 90 3.00 8.59 -3.97
C MET A 90 3.88 8.30 -2.76
N LEU A 91 4.82 7.37 -2.92
CA LEU A 91 5.74 6.96 -1.87
C LEU A 91 6.96 7.87 -1.82
N ASN A 92 7.51 8.14 -0.62
CA ASN A 92 8.83 8.76 -0.54
C ASN A 92 9.92 7.81 -1.08
N PRO A 93 11.04 8.37 -1.57
CA PRO A 93 12.09 7.56 -2.22
C PRO A 93 12.57 6.38 -1.37
N GLU A 94 12.72 6.53 -0.09
CA GLU A 94 13.26 5.53 0.84
C GLU A 94 12.17 4.58 1.39
N ALA A 95 10.88 4.78 1.04
CA ALA A 95 9.76 4.07 1.66
C ALA A 95 9.94 2.56 1.67
N VAL A 96 10.27 1.96 0.53
CA VAL A 96 10.44 0.51 0.41
C VAL A 96 11.61 0.01 1.26
N ALA A 97 12.73 0.74 1.27
CA ALA A 97 13.91 0.39 2.05
C ALA A 97 13.62 0.44 3.56
N GLN A 98 12.91 1.48 4.02
CA GLN A 98 12.54 1.64 5.42
C GLN A 98 11.58 0.54 5.88
N VAL A 99 10.56 0.24 5.08
CA VAL A 99 9.61 -0.86 5.37
C VAL A 99 10.34 -2.21 5.46
N VAL A 100 11.21 -2.50 4.49
CA VAL A 100 11.95 -3.78 4.45
C VAL A 100 12.87 -3.94 5.65
N ARG A 101 13.48 -2.86 6.12
CA ARG A 101 14.33 -2.86 7.33
C ARG A 101 13.56 -3.32 8.59
N CYS A 102 12.29 -2.97 8.71
CA CYS A 102 11.48 -3.41 9.86
C CYS A 102 11.37 -4.94 9.96
N PHE A 103 11.50 -5.67 8.84
CA PHE A 103 11.47 -7.13 8.81
C PHE A 103 12.80 -7.81 9.21
N GLU A 104 13.83 -7.03 9.55
CA GLU A 104 15.04 -7.58 10.20
C GLU A 104 14.70 -8.19 11.57
N ASP A 105 13.66 -7.66 12.24
CA ASP A 105 13.06 -8.32 13.40
C ASP A 105 12.16 -9.49 12.92
N PRO A 106 12.51 -10.76 13.23
CA PRO A 106 11.73 -11.92 12.82
C PRO A 106 10.33 -11.97 13.45
N ALA A 107 10.09 -11.25 14.55
CA ALA A 107 8.79 -11.15 15.18
C ALA A 107 7.83 -10.23 14.38
N VAL A 108 8.34 -9.41 13.45
CA VAL A 108 7.51 -8.53 12.62
C VAL A 108 6.98 -9.31 11.43
N GLY A 109 5.65 -9.44 11.34
CA GLY A 109 4.93 -10.08 10.23
C GLY A 109 4.28 -9.10 9.28
N CYS A 110 3.94 -7.89 9.78
CA CYS A 110 3.34 -6.80 9.02
C CYS A 110 4.00 -5.47 9.38
N VAL A 111 4.08 -4.55 8.42
CA VAL A 111 4.57 -3.18 8.63
C VAL A 111 3.52 -2.22 8.08
N ALA A 112 3.05 -1.30 8.92
CA ALA A 112 2.21 -0.18 8.53
C ALA A 112 3.09 1.05 8.25
N GLY A 113 2.96 1.65 7.08
CA GLY A 113 3.55 2.94 6.76
C GLY A 113 2.72 4.10 7.28
N GLU A 114 3.21 5.32 7.05
CA GLU A 114 2.55 6.57 7.41
C GLU A 114 1.72 7.08 6.23
N LYS A 115 0.48 7.47 6.49
CA LYS A 115 -0.32 8.25 5.54
C LYS A 115 -0.06 9.74 5.75
N ARG A 116 0.21 10.46 4.67
CA ARG A 116 0.31 11.93 4.65
C ARG A 116 -0.60 12.48 3.57
N VAL A 117 -1.34 13.53 3.90
CA VAL A 117 -2.17 14.24 2.93
C VAL A 117 -1.38 15.42 2.38
N ALA A 118 -1.25 15.52 1.07
CA ALA A 118 -0.56 16.63 0.42
C ALA A 118 -1.42 17.90 0.54
N GLY A 119 -0.78 19.02 0.94
CA GLY A 119 -1.45 20.33 0.92
C GLY A 119 -2.50 20.52 2.01
N THR A 120 -2.08 20.51 3.29
CA THR A 120 -2.90 21.04 4.38
C THR A 120 -3.06 22.55 4.23
N GLY A 121 -3.91 22.97 3.29
CA GLY A 121 -4.39 24.33 3.22
C GLY A 121 -5.20 24.69 4.47
N ASN A 122 -5.12 25.93 4.91
CA ASN A 122 -5.79 26.48 6.11
C ASN A 122 -7.33 26.56 5.99
N THR A 123 -8.00 25.66 5.29
CA THR A 123 -9.47 25.65 5.14
C THR A 123 -10.08 24.52 5.95
N GLY A 124 -11.05 24.85 6.79
CA GLY A 124 -11.69 24.09 7.86
C GLY A 124 -11.70 22.54 7.79
N ALA A 125 -12.15 21.92 6.71
CA ALA A 125 -12.21 20.46 6.59
C ALA A 125 -10.81 19.81 6.49
N ALA A 126 -9.92 20.36 5.67
CA ALA A 126 -8.55 19.86 5.51
C ALA A 126 -7.70 20.03 6.79
N ALA A 127 -7.95 21.07 7.58
CA ALA A 127 -7.29 21.26 8.87
C ALA A 127 -7.74 20.18 9.89
N THR A 128 -9.03 19.83 9.90
CA THR A 128 -9.58 18.80 10.79
C THR A 128 -9.07 17.42 10.42
N GLU A 129 -9.01 17.10 9.12
CA GLU A 129 -8.44 15.86 8.60
C GLU A 129 -6.96 15.73 8.97
N GLY A 130 -6.18 16.79 8.80
CA GLY A 130 -4.75 16.81 9.18
C GLY A 130 -4.51 16.60 10.69
N VAL A 131 -5.41 17.10 11.56
CA VAL A 131 -5.33 16.86 13.02
C VAL A 131 -5.66 15.41 13.35
N TYR A 132 -6.69 14.84 12.71
CA TYR A 132 -7.07 13.44 12.90
C TYR A 132 -5.92 12.49 12.52
N TRP A 133 -5.31 12.66 11.34
CA TRP A 133 -4.20 11.82 10.90
C TRP A 133 -2.98 11.94 11.80
N LYS A 134 -2.64 13.14 12.29
CA LYS A 134 -1.56 13.32 13.27
C LYS A 134 -1.83 12.60 14.58
N TYR A 135 -3.08 12.59 15.03
CA TYR A 135 -3.47 11.86 16.23
C TYR A 135 -3.37 10.35 16.03
N GLU A 136 -3.88 9.83 14.92
CA GLU A 136 -3.80 8.41 14.57
C GLU A 136 -2.35 7.93 14.41
N SER A 137 -1.51 8.69 13.69
CA SER A 137 -0.07 8.42 13.59
C SER A 137 0.60 8.36 14.94
N LYS A 138 0.22 9.27 15.86
CA LYS A 138 0.77 9.28 17.21
C LYS A 138 0.34 8.05 18.02
N LEU A 139 -0.90 7.59 17.88
CA LEU A 139 -1.36 6.36 18.50
C LEU A 139 -0.59 5.15 17.97
N LYS A 140 -0.47 5.01 16.64
CA LYS A 140 0.31 3.92 16.01
C LYS A 140 1.77 3.91 16.49
N GLU A 141 2.40 5.09 16.62
CA GLU A 141 3.76 5.21 17.17
C GLU A 141 3.83 4.70 18.62
N LEU A 142 2.89 5.08 19.47
CA LEU A 142 2.87 4.67 20.88
C LEU A 142 2.61 3.17 21.01
N ASP A 143 1.66 2.64 20.27
CA ASP A 143 1.32 1.21 20.26
C ASP A 143 2.52 0.37 19.78
N HIS A 144 3.17 0.80 18.68
CA HIS A 144 4.39 0.16 18.19
C HIS A 144 5.52 0.17 19.22
N ARG A 145 5.70 1.30 19.94
CA ARG A 145 6.72 1.41 21.00
C ARG A 145 6.40 0.55 22.20
N LEU A 146 5.11 0.37 22.50
CA LEU A 146 4.67 -0.50 23.59
C LEU A 146 4.90 -1.98 23.22
N TYR A 147 4.42 -2.39 22.04
CA TYR A 147 4.63 -3.74 21.51
C TYR A 147 4.31 -3.85 20.02
N SER A 148 3.10 -3.53 19.57
CA SER A 148 2.59 -3.73 18.22
C SER A 148 1.57 -2.66 17.87
N ALA A 149 1.68 -2.05 16.70
CA ALA A 149 0.63 -1.18 16.19
C ALA A 149 -0.68 -1.97 15.97
N VAL A 150 -1.80 -1.26 15.95
CA VAL A 150 -3.13 -1.83 15.70
C VAL A 150 -3.55 -1.51 14.26
N GLY A 151 -3.52 -2.54 13.41
CA GLY A 151 -3.93 -2.43 12.01
C GLY A 151 -2.91 -1.73 11.11
N ALA A 152 -3.05 -1.96 9.82
CA ALA A 152 -2.35 -1.27 8.76
C ALA A 152 -3.32 -0.35 8.00
N ALA A 153 -2.81 0.56 7.18
CA ALA A 153 -3.58 1.43 6.30
C ALA A 153 -3.23 1.12 4.84
N GLY A 154 -4.23 1.11 3.97
CA GLY A 154 -4.14 0.62 2.59
C GLY A 154 -3.18 1.38 1.70
N GLU A 155 -2.89 2.64 2.02
CA GLU A 155 -2.01 3.51 1.24
C GLU A 155 -0.56 3.03 1.21
N LEU A 156 -0.10 2.42 2.32
CA LEU A 156 1.23 1.81 2.42
C LEU A 156 1.28 0.80 3.56
N PHE A 157 1.36 -0.47 3.23
CA PHE A 157 1.69 -1.51 4.20
C PHE A 157 2.47 -2.64 3.55
N ALA A 158 3.08 -3.49 4.35
CA ALA A 158 3.81 -4.65 3.84
C ALA A 158 3.65 -5.86 4.74
N VAL A 159 3.80 -7.04 4.15
CA VAL A 159 3.68 -8.32 4.87
C VAL A 159 4.78 -9.30 4.46
N ARG A 160 5.09 -10.24 5.35
CA ARG A 160 5.73 -11.48 4.93
C ARG A 160 4.72 -12.27 4.09
N ARG A 161 5.08 -12.57 2.83
CA ARG A 161 4.17 -13.25 1.90
C ARG A 161 3.65 -14.57 2.46
N GLU A 162 4.48 -15.32 3.17
CA GLU A 162 4.13 -16.60 3.76
C GLU A 162 3.02 -16.52 4.82
N LEU A 163 2.83 -15.34 5.43
CA LEU A 163 1.80 -15.09 6.45
C LEU A 163 0.47 -14.64 5.86
N TRP A 164 0.42 -14.36 4.53
CA TRP A 164 -0.80 -13.99 3.87
C TRP A 164 -1.80 -15.14 3.90
N GLN A 165 -3.00 -14.85 4.37
CA GLN A 165 -4.16 -15.73 4.27
C GLN A 165 -5.13 -15.17 3.23
N THR A 166 -5.72 -16.06 2.43
CA THR A 166 -6.76 -15.63 1.49
C THR A 166 -7.91 -14.99 2.24
N LEU A 167 -8.17 -13.73 1.93
CA LEU A 167 -9.26 -12.96 2.54
C LEU A 167 -10.59 -13.28 1.85
N ARG A 168 -11.68 -13.11 2.57
CA ARG A 168 -13.01 -13.18 1.97
C ARG A 168 -13.17 -12.02 0.99
N GLU A 169 -13.75 -12.28 -0.18
CA GLU A 169 -13.86 -11.27 -1.25
C GLU A 169 -14.76 -10.08 -0.88
N ASP A 170 -15.66 -10.26 0.09
CA ASP A 170 -16.53 -9.22 0.64
C ASP A 170 -15.88 -8.38 1.77
N THR A 171 -14.58 -8.57 2.02
CA THR A 171 -13.83 -7.79 3.02
C THR A 171 -13.66 -6.34 2.53
N LEU A 172 -14.15 -5.38 3.33
CA LEU A 172 -14.07 -3.94 2.99
C LEU A 172 -12.74 -3.30 3.42
N LEU A 173 -12.17 -3.76 4.52
CA LEU A 173 -10.90 -3.24 5.10
C LEU A 173 -9.85 -4.34 5.01
N ASP A 174 -9.40 -4.62 3.79
CA ASP A 174 -8.47 -5.70 3.49
C ASP A 174 -7.12 -5.56 4.21
N ASP A 175 -6.60 -4.35 4.30
CA ASP A 175 -5.38 -3.96 5.00
C ASP A 175 -5.47 -4.22 6.52
N PHE A 176 -6.55 -3.76 7.14
CA PHE A 176 -6.80 -3.98 8.56
C PHE A 176 -6.99 -5.46 8.88
N VAL A 177 -7.86 -6.14 8.14
CA VAL A 177 -8.15 -7.58 8.37
C VAL A 177 -6.90 -8.43 8.15
N CYS A 178 -6.15 -8.19 7.07
CA CYS A 178 -4.89 -8.88 6.80
C CYS A 178 -3.89 -8.71 7.96
N SER A 179 -3.66 -7.47 8.39
CA SER A 179 -2.71 -7.18 9.47
C SER A 179 -3.12 -7.82 10.80
N MET A 180 -4.43 -7.82 11.11
CA MET A 180 -4.94 -8.47 12.32
C MET A 180 -4.87 -10.01 12.26
N LEU A 181 -5.06 -10.61 11.08
CA LEU A 181 -4.86 -12.05 10.89
C LEU A 181 -3.39 -12.44 11.09
N ILE A 182 -2.45 -11.58 10.69
CA ILE A 182 -1.01 -11.78 10.93
C ILE A 182 -0.71 -11.64 12.43
N ALA A 183 -1.30 -10.66 13.11
CA ALA A 183 -1.16 -10.51 14.55
C ALA A 183 -1.74 -11.72 15.32
N ALA A 184 -2.87 -12.27 14.87
CA ALA A 184 -3.46 -13.48 15.45
C ALA A 184 -2.57 -14.74 15.31
N GLN A 185 -1.61 -14.73 14.37
CA GLN A 185 -0.60 -15.78 14.24
C GLN A 185 0.59 -15.59 15.20
N GLY A 186 0.57 -14.55 16.05
CA GLY A 186 1.60 -14.24 17.03
C GLY A 186 2.69 -13.29 16.54
N TYR A 187 2.56 -12.70 15.35
CA TYR A 187 3.49 -11.71 14.82
C TYR A 187 3.11 -10.29 15.24
N ARG A 188 4.10 -9.41 15.22
CA ARG A 188 3.91 -7.97 15.48
C ARG A 188 3.59 -7.22 14.19
N ILE A 189 2.80 -6.15 14.34
CA ILE A 189 2.65 -5.11 13.33
C ILE A 189 3.59 -3.97 13.70
N ALA A 190 4.64 -3.74 12.93
CA ALA A 190 5.53 -2.60 13.11
C ALA A 190 4.91 -1.35 12.46
N TYR A 191 5.15 -0.18 13.05
CA TYR A 191 4.82 1.09 12.42
C TYR A 191 6.09 1.80 12.00
N CYS A 192 6.17 2.18 10.73
CA CYS A 192 7.32 2.81 10.09
C CYS A 192 6.94 4.21 9.58
N LYS A 193 7.11 5.24 10.42
CA LYS A 193 6.78 6.62 10.08
C LYS A 193 7.71 7.25 9.04
N GLU A 194 8.90 6.69 8.85
CA GLU A 194 9.88 7.09 7.85
C GLU A 194 9.49 6.65 6.44
N ALA A 195 8.64 5.63 6.33
CA ALA A 195 8.02 5.20 5.09
C ALA A 195 6.62 5.80 5.00
N TYR A 196 6.39 6.70 4.07
CA TYR A 196 5.10 7.35 3.95
C TYR A 196 4.55 7.38 2.53
N ALA A 197 3.25 7.36 2.44
CA ALA A 197 2.47 7.59 1.24
C ALA A 197 1.83 8.97 1.28
N LEU A 198 2.02 9.75 0.22
CA LEU A 198 1.38 11.03 -0.02
C LEU A 198 0.11 10.79 -0.84
N GLU A 199 -1.02 11.20 -0.32
CA GLU A 199 -2.29 11.19 -1.05
C GLU A 199 -2.64 12.63 -1.43
N SER A 200 -3.07 12.82 -2.68
CA SER A 200 -3.66 14.10 -3.09
C SER A 200 -4.94 14.34 -2.29
N PRO A 201 -5.23 15.59 -1.87
CA PRO A 201 -6.48 15.88 -1.19
C PRO A 201 -7.65 15.37 -2.04
N SER A 202 -8.61 14.70 -1.39
CA SER A 202 -9.86 14.32 -2.07
C SER A 202 -10.44 15.58 -2.70
N ALA A 203 -10.70 15.56 -4.01
CA ALA A 203 -11.47 16.61 -4.65
C ALA A 203 -12.80 16.71 -3.89
N ASP A 204 -13.15 17.90 -3.42
CA ASP A 204 -14.39 18.16 -2.69
C ASP A 204 -15.54 17.38 -3.32
N MET A 205 -16.21 16.54 -2.53
CA MET A 205 -17.50 15.99 -2.90
C MET A 205 -18.53 17.14 -2.80
N GLY A 206 -18.42 18.07 -3.70
CA GLY A 206 -19.36 19.14 -3.95
C GLY A 206 -20.01 18.89 -5.29
N GLU A 207 -21.00 18.01 -5.32
CA GLU A 207 -22.25 18.09 -6.09
C GLU A 207 -23.10 16.85 -5.78
#